data_8e5592eed5f3111b20a0dc940b03c27e
#
_entry.id   8e5592eed5f3111b20a0dc940b03c27e
#
_cell.length_a   1.000
_cell.length_b   1.000
_cell.length_c   1.000
_cell.angle_alpha   90.00
_cell.angle_beta   90.00
_cell.angle_gamma   90.00
#
_symmetry.space_group_name_H-M   'P 1'
#
loop_
_entity.id
_entity.type
_entity.pdbx_description
1 polymer ?
#
loop_
_entity_poly.entity_id
_entity_poly.type
_entity_poly.pdbx_seq_one_letter_code
_entity_poly.pdbx_strand_id
1 'polypeptide(L)'
;IVLCLVGSEMCIRDRTIATSGDDSSDRIRSKLDAQKQRPGHAIDPYFYRSHLVHEIELENLIFKSWLYALHSSEIPKAGDYQLVEIGEDSIIVVRDNEGKICAMHNICRHRGARVCEDPVGNRKTFVCPYHGWVYNTDGSLKAARETHVMANFDPSRHGLKPVRCVEYMGLIFINCDPEAGDLLESLDNIKDPLGAYDLANAKVAHRNRYRINANWKLVVENYLECYHLSLIHI
;
A
#
# COMPACT_ATOMS: atom_id res chain seq x y z
N ILE A 1 -7.68 -5.95 16.30
CA ILE A 1 -6.34 -5.33 16.15
C ILE A 1 -6.01 -5.46 14.69
N VAL A 2 -6.22 -4.39 13.96
CA VAL A 2 -5.84 -4.33 12.55
C VAL A 2 -4.43 -3.78 12.51
N LEU A 3 -3.45 -4.61 12.18
CA LEU A 3 -2.11 -4.14 11.82
C LEU A 3 -2.21 -3.46 10.46
N CYS A 4 -2.24 -2.15 10.45
CA CYS A 4 -1.95 -1.41 9.24
C CYS A 4 -0.42 -1.49 9.05
N LEU A 5 0.04 -2.40 8.18
CA LEU A 5 1.42 -2.42 7.70
C LEU A 5 1.63 -1.24 6.74
N VAL A 6 1.38 -0.03 7.23
CA VAL A 6 1.73 1.19 6.53
C VAL A 6 3.11 1.59 7.02
N GLY A 7 4.11 0.96 6.45
CA GLY A 7 5.49 1.20 6.83
C GLY A 7 6.29 2.02 5.83
N SER A 8 5.76 3.14 5.34
CA SER A 8 6.54 3.99 4.44
C SER A 8 7.70 4.73 5.12
N GLU A 9 7.71 4.82 6.45
CA GLU A 9 8.82 5.45 7.17
C GLU A 9 9.78 4.44 7.82
N MET A 10 9.54 3.15 7.69
CA MET A 10 10.36 2.12 8.33
C MET A 10 11.76 1.95 7.73
N CYS A 11 11.99 2.44 6.51
CA CYS A 11 13.24 2.19 5.79
C CYS A 11 14.05 3.41 5.40
N ILE A 12 13.54 4.63 5.50
CA ILE A 12 14.18 5.81 4.89
C ILE A 12 15.34 6.37 5.72
N ARG A 13 15.44 6.09 7.02
CA ARG A 13 16.48 6.67 7.87
C ARG A 13 17.73 5.81 8.07
N ASP A 14 17.75 4.59 7.60
CA ASP A 14 18.94 3.74 7.70
C ASP A 14 19.89 3.88 6.48
N ARG A 15 19.78 5.00 5.76
CA ARG A 15 20.72 5.35 4.67
C ARG A 15 22.17 5.45 5.11
N THR A 16 22.45 5.41 6.40
CA THR A 16 23.80 5.54 6.95
C THR A 16 24.49 4.22 7.29
N ILE A 17 23.80 3.08 7.25
CA ILE A 17 24.41 1.82 7.69
C ILE A 17 24.79 0.86 6.55
N ALA A 18 24.29 1.04 5.34
CA ALA A 18 24.48 0.04 4.28
C ALA A 18 24.89 0.56 2.91
N THR A 19 25.67 1.61 2.81
CA THR A 19 26.53 1.78 1.63
C THR A 19 27.85 1.02 1.82
N SER A 20 27.79 -0.25 2.20
CA SER A 20 28.92 -1.11 1.94
C SER A 20 28.92 -1.39 0.44
N GLY A 21 29.98 -1.09 -0.28
CA GLY A 21 30.18 -1.37 -1.71
C GLY A 21 30.13 -2.86 -2.08
N ASP A 22 29.36 -3.62 -1.35
CA ASP A 22 29.26 -5.07 -1.32
C ASP A 22 27.82 -5.57 -1.52
N ASP A 23 26.84 -4.67 -1.77
CA ASP A 23 25.45 -5.04 -2.02
C ASP A 23 25.25 -5.25 -3.54
N SER A 24 25.03 -6.52 -3.95
CA SER A 24 24.92 -6.90 -5.35
C SER A 24 24.00 -8.10 -5.56
N SER A 25 23.46 -8.22 -6.78
CA SER A 25 22.62 -9.36 -7.17
C SER A 25 23.34 -10.69 -7.01
N ASP A 26 24.65 -10.76 -7.26
CA ASP A 26 25.42 -11.99 -7.11
C ASP A 26 25.58 -12.36 -5.65
N ARG A 27 25.76 -11.38 -4.77
CA ARG A 27 25.78 -11.63 -3.33
C ARG A 27 24.43 -12.11 -2.81
N ILE A 28 23.32 -11.53 -3.28
CA ILE A 28 21.97 -12.00 -2.94
C ILE A 28 21.81 -13.46 -3.33
N ARG A 29 22.18 -13.83 -4.57
CA ARG A 29 22.10 -15.23 -5.05
C ARG A 29 22.93 -16.16 -4.18
N SER A 30 24.17 -15.84 -3.93
CA SER A 30 25.07 -16.62 -3.07
C SER A 30 24.50 -16.85 -1.67
N LYS A 31 23.94 -15.80 -1.06
CA LYS A 31 23.29 -15.87 0.26
C LYS A 31 22.02 -16.71 0.23
N LEU A 32 21.18 -16.60 -0.81
CA LEU A 32 20.00 -17.43 -0.99
C LEU A 32 20.36 -18.90 -1.13
N ASP A 33 21.38 -19.23 -1.92
CA ASP A 33 21.82 -20.62 -2.11
C ASP A 33 22.39 -21.19 -0.81
N ALA A 34 23.17 -20.43 -0.05
CA ALA A 34 23.63 -20.82 1.27
C ALA A 34 22.48 -21.03 2.25
N GLN A 35 21.45 -20.18 2.20
CA GLN A 35 20.26 -20.31 3.06
C GLN A 35 19.46 -21.59 2.73
N LYS A 36 19.29 -21.91 1.44
CA LYS A 36 18.61 -23.15 1.01
C LYS A 36 19.29 -24.42 1.51
N GLN A 37 20.60 -24.39 1.71
CA GLN A 37 21.37 -25.52 2.28
C GLN A 37 21.20 -25.66 3.80
N ARG A 38 20.51 -24.73 4.45
CA ARG A 38 20.32 -24.69 5.90
C ARG A 38 18.83 -24.60 6.27
N PRO A 39 18.01 -25.59 5.90
CA PRO A 39 16.58 -25.57 6.25
C PRO A 39 16.41 -25.57 7.78
N GLY A 40 15.41 -24.86 8.27
CA GLY A 40 15.11 -24.75 9.71
C GLY A 40 16.03 -23.81 10.50
N HIS A 41 16.95 -23.10 9.84
CA HIS A 41 17.75 -22.06 10.47
C HIS A 41 17.14 -20.67 10.21
N ALA A 42 17.40 -19.74 11.12
CA ALA A 42 17.03 -18.34 10.93
C ALA A 42 17.60 -17.77 9.61
N ILE A 43 16.89 -16.81 9.04
CA ILE A 43 17.30 -16.12 7.82
C ILE A 43 18.61 -15.38 8.09
N ASP A 44 19.54 -15.40 7.11
CA ASP A 44 20.81 -14.68 7.22
C ASP A 44 20.54 -13.19 7.46
N PRO A 45 21.19 -12.56 8.47
CA PRO A 45 21.00 -11.15 8.79
C PRO A 45 21.21 -10.17 7.61
N TYR A 46 21.89 -10.59 6.56
CA TYR A 46 22.04 -9.83 5.33
C TYR A 46 20.68 -9.44 4.72
N PHE A 47 19.71 -10.36 4.68
CA PHE A 47 18.39 -10.12 4.10
C PHE A 47 17.53 -9.09 4.85
N TYR A 48 17.87 -8.80 6.10
CA TYR A 48 17.20 -7.74 6.86
C TYR A 48 17.86 -6.37 6.71
N ARG A 49 19.10 -6.32 6.22
CA ARG A 49 19.93 -5.10 6.19
C ARG A 49 20.25 -4.60 4.78
N SER A 50 20.15 -5.46 3.77
CA SER A 50 20.42 -5.10 2.38
C SER A 50 19.32 -4.18 1.84
N HIS A 51 19.72 -3.01 1.32
CA HIS A 51 18.82 -2.08 0.66
C HIS A 51 18.32 -2.66 -0.68
N LEU A 52 19.20 -3.33 -1.42
CA LEU A 52 18.87 -3.96 -2.70
C LEU A 52 17.82 -5.08 -2.52
N VAL A 53 17.94 -5.89 -1.45
CA VAL A 53 16.93 -6.88 -1.11
C VAL A 53 15.58 -6.20 -0.82
N HIS A 54 15.59 -5.12 -0.07
CA HIS A 54 14.37 -4.38 0.25
C HIS A 54 13.68 -3.81 -1.01
N GLU A 55 14.43 -3.24 -1.94
CA GLU A 55 13.90 -2.76 -3.23
C GLU A 55 13.28 -3.91 -4.03
N ILE A 56 13.97 -5.05 -4.13
CA ILE A 56 13.46 -6.25 -4.80
C ILE A 56 12.16 -6.74 -4.13
N GLU A 57 12.09 -6.73 -2.81
CA GLU A 57 10.89 -7.13 -2.05
C GLU A 57 9.72 -6.16 -2.28
N LEU A 58 9.97 -4.85 -2.32
CA LEU A 58 8.95 -3.86 -2.64
C LEU A 58 8.36 -4.12 -4.04
N GLU A 59 9.22 -4.26 -5.05
CA GLU A 59 8.80 -4.40 -6.43
C GLU A 59 8.13 -5.75 -6.74
N ASN A 60 8.64 -6.84 -6.17
CA ASN A 60 8.22 -8.18 -6.57
C ASN A 60 7.31 -8.86 -5.57
N LEU A 61 7.20 -8.36 -4.35
CA LEU A 61 6.34 -8.91 -3.32
C LEU A 61 5.28 -7.89 -2.88
N ILE A 62 5.68 -6.75 -2.33
CA ILE A 62 4.74 -5.82 -1.69
C ILE A 62 3.79 -5.21 -2.73
N PHE A 63 4.31 -4.64 -3.83
CA PHE A 63 3.47 -4.05 -4.88
C PHE A 63 2.63 -5.06 -5.66
N LYS A 64 2.96 -6.35 -5.59
CA LYS A 64 2.21 -7.44 -6.25
C LYS A 64 1.29 -8.21 -5.30
N SER A 65 1.25 -7.84 -4.04
CA SER A 65 0.40 -8.47 -3.03
C SER A 65 -0.87 -7.65 -2.77
N TRP A 66 -1.94 -8.33 -2.38
CA TRP A 66 -3.11 -7.66 -1.83
C TRP A 66 -2.80 -7.17 -0.42
N LEU A 67 -2.84 -5.86 -0.24
CA LEU A 67 -2.55 -5.19 1.02
C LEU A 67 -3.84 -4.65 1.62
N TYR A 68 -4.07 -4.90 2.90
CA TYR A 68 -5.13 -4.22 3.63
C TYR A 68 -4.82 -2.73 3.72
N ALA A 69 -5.73 -1.90 3.25
CA ALA A 69 -5.59 -0.45 3.24
C ALA A 69 -6.28 0.22 4.44
N LEU A 70 -7.59 0.05 4.54
CA LEU A 70 -8.42 0.66 5.59
C LEU A 70 -9.77 -0.05 5.68
N HIS A 71 -10.56 0.28 6.71
CA HIS A 71 -11.94 -0.17 6.81
C HIS A 71 -12.89 0.84 6.15
N SER A 72 -13.93 0.37 5.47
CA SER A 72 -14.88 1.23 4.72
C SER A 72 -15.59 2.27 5.58
N SER A 73 -15.73 2.02 6.90
CA SER A 73 -16.25 2.99 7.85
C SER A 73 -15.36 4.22 8.07
N GLU A 74 -14.12 4.20 7.58
CA GLU A 74 -13.20 5.36 7.66
C GLU A 74 -13.39 6.34 6.51
N ILE A 75 -14.06 5.90 5.43
CA ILE A 75 -14.44 6.73 4.28
C ILE A 75 -15.95 6.55 3.98
N PRO A 76 -16.85 6.92 4.92
CA PRO A 76 -18.27 6.58 4.86
C PRO A 76 -19.06 7.37 3.82
N LYS A 77 -18.60 8.55 3.42
CA LYS A 77 -19.34 9.48 2.55
C LYS A 77 -18.66 9.65 1.20
N ALA A 78 -19.42 9.99 0.19
CA ALA A 78 -18.88 10.38 -1.11
C ALA A 78 -17.86 11.53 -0.95
N GLY A 79 -16.71 11.37 -1.59
CA GLY A 79 -15.56 12.25 -1.50
C GLY A 79 -14.62 11.99 -0.32
N ASP A 80 -15.00 11.18 0.68
CA ASP A 80 -14.10 10.79 1.76
C ASP A 80 -12.93 9.99 1.19
N TYR A 81 -11.72 10.34 1.59
CA TYR A 81 -10.51 9.65 1.16
C TYR A 81 -9.49 9.51 2.28
N GLN A 82 -8.60 8.54 2.11
CA GLN A 82 -7.40 8.36 2.92
C GLN A 82 -6.22 8.04 2.02
N LEU A 83 -5.04 8.58 2.35
CA LEU A 83 -3.78 8.20 1.72
C LEU A 83 -3.21 6.95 2.38
N VAL A 84 -2.75 6.04 1.54
CA VAL A 84 -2.02 4.82 1.93
C VAL A 84 -0.62 4.92 1.34
N GLU A 85 0.38 4.92 2.20
CA GLU A 85 1.78 5.00 1.77
C GLU A 85 2.38 3.58 1.69
N ILE A 86 3.02 3.25 0.58
CA ILE A 86 3.70 1.97 0.34
C ILE A 86 5.10 2.26 -0.19
N GLY A 87 6.13 2.07 0.64
CA GLY A 87 7.47 2.54 0.29
C GLY A 87 7.48 4.06 0.12
N GLU A 88 7.91 4.54 -1.05
CA GLU A 88 7.87 5.97 -1.40
C GLU A 88 6.59 6.37 -2.15
N ASP A 89 5.77 5.39 -2.52
CA ASP A 89 4.53 5.62 -3.26
C ASP A 89 3.36 5.95 -2.34
N SER A 90 2.50 6.83 -2.83
CA SER A 90 1.27 7.25 -2.16
C SER A 90 0.06 6.84 -3.00
N ILE A 91 -0.91 6.21 -2.37
CA ILE A 91 -2.15 5.76 -3.00
C ILE A 91 -3.32 6.51 -2.37
N ILE A 92 -4.17 7.12 -3.19
CA ILE A 92 -5.45 7.69 -2.76
C ILE A 92 -6.47 6.56 -2.75
N VAL A 93 -7.05 6.24 -1.61
CA VAL A 93 -8.23 5.38 -1.49
C VAL A 93 -9.41 6.27 -1.17
N VAL A 94 -10.44 6.27 -1.99
CA VAL A 94 -11.54 7.23 -1.94
C VAL A 94 -12.87 6.55 -2.18
N ARG A 95 -13.92 7.01 -1.52
CA ARG A 95 -15.29 6.74 -1.94
C ARG A 95 -15.69 7.80 -2.95
N ASP A 96 -15.90 7.38 -4.19
CA ASP A 96 -16.24 8.30 -5.27
C ASP A 96 -17.64 8.94 -5.09
N ASN A 97 -18.02 9.81 -6.02
CA ASN A 97 -19.29 10.51 -5.96
C ASN A 97 -20.51 9.59 -6.18
N GLU A 98 -20.30 8.39 -6.68
CA GLU A 98 -21.32 7.37 -6.91
C GLU A 98 -21.39 6.36 -5.75
N GLY A 99 -20.51 6.50 -4.74
CA GLY A 99 -20.42 5.65 -3.57
C GLY A 99 -19.53 4.42 -3.74
N LYS A 100 -18.88 4.26 -4.88
CA LYS A 100 -17.93 3.18 -5.16
C LYS A 100 -16.56 3.50 -4.53
N ILE A 101 -15.88 2.47 -4.03
CA ILE A 101 -14.49 2.63 -3.56
C ILE A 101 -13.54 2.51 -4.75
N CYS A 102 -12.69 3.52 -4.89
CA CYS A 102 -11.66 3.59 -5.92
C CYS A 102 -10.29 3.78 -5.25
N ALA A 103 -9.25 3.25 -5.89
CA ALA A 103 -7.86 3.48 -5.49
C ALA A 103 -7.04 3.91 -6.70
N MET A 104 -6.11 4.85 -6.50
CA MET A 104 -5.28 5.39 -7.57
C MET A 104 -3.96 5.94 -7.04
N HIS A 105 -2.92 5.90 -7.86
CA HIS A 105 -1.65 6.54 -7.50
C HIS A 105 -1.82 8.04 -7.33
N ASN A 106 -1.30 8.57 -6.23
CA ASN A 106 -1.32 9.98 -5.88
C ASN A 106 -0.26 10.79 -6.67
N ILE A 107 -0.20 10.58 -7.97
CA ILE A 107 0.82 11.14 -8.87
C ILE A 107 0.15 11.78 -10.06
N CYS A 108 0.29 13.11 -10.19
CA CYS A 108 -0.25 13.88 -11.31
C CYS A 108 0.34 13.42 -12.65
N ARG A 109 -0.52 13.17 -13.63
CA ARG A 109 -0.12 12.71 -14.97
C ARG A 109 0.62 13.77 -15.80
N HIS A 110 0.67 15.01 -15.32
CA HIS A 110 1.39 16.10 -16.00
C HIS A 110 2.91 16.00 -15.75
N ARG A 111 3.36 16.13 -14.50
CA ARG A 111 4.78 16.17 -14.12
C ARG A 111 5.09 15.45 -12.79
N GLY A 112 4.30 14.46 -12.41
CA GLY A 112 4.61 13.59 -11.30
C GLY A 112 4.46 14.20 -9.90
N ALA A 113 3.91 15.42 -9.76
CA ALA A 113 3.68 15.98 -8.44
C ALA A 113 2.59 15.20 -7.68
N ARG A 114 2.68 15.11 -6.36
CA ARG A 114 1.60 14.61 -5.51
C ARG A 114 0.35 15.48 -5.71
N VAL A 115 -0.80 14.83 -5.89
CA VAL A 115 -2.08 15.51 -6.13
C VAL A 115 -2.74 15.91 -4.81
N CYS A 116 -2.57 15.08 -3.79
CA CYS A 116 -3.12 15.27 -2.45
C CYS A 116 -2.03 15.07 -1.40
N GLU A 117 -1.92 16.00 -0.45
CA GLU A 117 -0.92 15.96 0.63
C GLU A 117 -1.54 15.63 1.99
N ASP A 118 -2.82 16.01 2.19
CA ASP A 118 -3.53 15.71 3.43
C ASP A 118 -3.79 14.20 3.55
N PRO A 119 -3.44 13.54 4.66
CA PRO A 119 -3.55 12.10 4.79
C PRO A 119 -4.99 11.58 4.78
N VAL A 120 -5.96 12.42 5.16
CA VAL A 120 -7.39 12.13 5.16
C VAL A 120 -8.19 13.38 4.82
N GLY A 121 -9.38 13.23 4.27
CA GLY A 121 -10.26 14.38 4.01
C GLY A 121 -11.49 13.99 3.21
N ASN A 122 -12.24 15.03 2.77
CA ASN A 122 -13.36 14.91 1.86
C ASN A 122 -13.18 15.90 0.70
N ARG A 123 -13.23 15.41 -0.53
CA ARG A 123 -13.05 16.22 -1.74
C ARG A 123 -13.98 15.76 -2.85
N LYS A 124 -14.58 16.71 -3.55
CA LYS A 124 -15.39 16.43 -4.76
C LYS A 124 -14.50 16.18 -5.99
N THR A 125 -13.29 16.72 -5.98
CA THR A 125 -12.28 16.59 -7.03
C THR A 125 -10.90 16.75 -6.41
N PHE A 126 -9.90 16.14 -7.01
CA PHE A 126 -8.50 16.32 -6.64
C PHE A 126 -7.85 17.34 -7.57
N VAL A 127 -7.23 18.37 -7.01
CA VAL A 127 -6.57 19.45 -7.77
C VAL A 127 -5.08 19.38 -7.52
N CYS A 128 -4.31 19.13 -8.58
CA CYS A 128 -2.86 19.13 -8.49
C CYS A 128 -2.33 20.51 -8.09
N PRO A 129 -1.56 20.63 -6.98
CA PRO A 129 -1.10 21.92 -6.51
C PRO A 129 -0.07 22.59 -7.45
N TYR A 130 0.55 21.79 -8.33
CA TYR A 130 1.63 22.30 -9.18
C TYR A 130 1.10 23.14 -10.37
N HIS A 131 0.18 22.58 -11.20
CA HIS A 131 -0.33 23.31 -12.38
C HIS A 131 -1.86 23.26 -12.50
N GLY A 132 -2.56 22.91 -11.42
CA GLY A 132 -4.01 22.97 -11.38
C GLY A 132 -4.75 21.97 -12.27
N TRP A 133 -4.13 20.83 -12.63
CA TRP A 133 -4.87 19.74 -13.24
C TRP A 133 -5.89 19.19 -12.26
N VAL A 134 -7.11 18.96 -12.71
CA VAL A 134 -8.23 18.53 -11.88
C VAL A 134 -8.65 17.13 -12.25
N TYR A 135 -8.75 16.27 -11.25
CA TYR A 135 -9.20 14.88 -11.41
C TYR A 135 -10.51 14.67 -10.65
N ASN A 136 -11.39 13.87 -11.19
CA ASN A 136 -12.56 13.37 -10.49
C ASN A 136 -12.15 12.36 -9.40
N THR A 137 -13.08 12.00 -8.53
CA THR A 137 -12.83 11.02 -7.46
C THR A 137 -12.65 9.58 -7.97
N ASP A 138 -13.09 9.29 -9.19
CA ASP A 138 -12.79 8.04 -9.91
C ASP A 138 -11.39 8.02 -10.57
N GLY A 139 -10.64 9.13 -10.48
CA GLY A 139 -9.31 9.30 -11.08
C GLY A 139 -9.33 9.83 -12.51
N SER A 140 -10.46 9.96 -13.18
CA SER A 140 -10.54 10.53 -14.53
C SER A 140 -10.11 12.00 -14.56
N LEU A 141 -9.45 12.43 -15.64
CA LEU A 141 -9.07 13.83 -15.81
C LEU A 141 -10.30 14.66 -16.14
N LYS A 142 -10.65 15.60 -15.24
CA LYS A 142 -11.78 16.51 -15.40
C LYS A 142 -11.40 17.76 -16.18
N ALA A 143 -10.24 18.36 -15.86
CA ALA A 143 -9.78 19.57 -16.51
C ALA A 143 -8.25 19.67 -16.46
N ALA A 144 -7.67 20.16 -17.54
CA ALA A 144 -6.25 20.47 -17.65
C ALA A 144 -6.10 21.81 -18.38
N ARG A 145 -5.37 22.75 -17.78
CA ARG A 145 -5.18 24.08 -18.36
C ARG A 145 -4.34 23.99 -19.62
N GLU A 146 -4.63 24.87 -20.58
CA GLU A 146 -3.85 25.10 -21.81
C GLU A 146 -3.71 23.87 -22.75
N THR A 147 -4.39 22.76 -22.45
CA THR A 147 -4.35 21.57 -23.33
C THR A 147 -5.12 21.77 -24.64
N HIS A 148 -5.97 22.81 -24.74
CA HIS A 148 -6.69 23.15 -25.96
C HIS A 148 -5.79 23.58 -27.13
N VAL A 149 -4.54 23.99 -26.86
CA VAL A 149 -3.53 24.31 -27.89
C VAL A 149 -2.72 23.10 -28.33
N MET A 150 -2.89 21.95 -27.68
CA MET A 150 -2.16 20.71 -28.00
C MET A 150 -2.94 19.89 -29.04
N ALA A 151 -2.36 19.75 -30.23
CA ALA A 151 -2.94 18.96 -31.29
C ALA A 151 -3.07 17.52 -30.92
N ASN A 152 -3.81 16.77 -30.51
CA ASN A 152 -3.91 15.35 -30.11
C ASN A 152 -3.90 15.12 -28.59
N PHE A 153 -4.24 16.07 -27.78
CA PHE A 153 -4.45 15.82 -26.35
C PHE A 153 -5.78 15.10 -26.12
N ASP A 154 -5.70 13.88 -25.63
CA ASP A 154 -6.86 13.06 -25.25
C ASP A 154 -6.98 13.01 -23.71
N PRO A 155 -7.94 13.71 -23.10
CA PRO A 155 -8.12 13.70 -21.64
C PRO A 155 -8.35 12.30 -21.07
N SER A 156 -8.98 11.40 -21.81
CA SER A 156 -9.30 10.05 -21.35
C SER A 156 -8.05 9.22 -21.01
N ARG A 157 -6.92 9.55 -21.64
CA ARG A 157 -5.63 8.88 -21.44
C ARG A 157 -4.79 9.48 -20.32
N HIS A 158 -5.27 10.55 -19.67
CA HIS A 158 -4.52 11.32 -18.68
C HIS A 158 -5.15 11.29 -17.28
N GLY A 159 -6.03 10.35 -17.00
CA GLY A 159 -6.49 10.05 -15.65
C GLY A 159 -5.36 9.58 -14.74
N LEU A 160 -5.52 9.68 -13.43
CA LEU A 160 -4.60 9.08 -12.46
C LEU A 160 -4.51 7.57 -12.72
N LYS A 161 -3.33 7.00 -12.53
CA LYS A 161 -3.17 5.54 -12.71
C LYS A 161 -3.99 4.80 -11.66
N PRO A 162 -4.92 3.93 -12.07
CA PRO A 162 -5.73 3.16 -11.15
C PRO A 162 -4.86 2.13 -10.40
N VAL A 163 -5.25 1.84 -9.17
CA VAL A 163 -4.75 0.74 -8.34
C VAL A 163 -5.94 -0.21 -8.14
N ARG A 164 -5.70 -1.51 -8.23
CA ARG A 164 -6.77 -2.48 -7.99
C ARG A 164 -7.27 -2.35 -6.54
N CYS A 165 -8.59 -2.36 -6.39
CA CYS A 165 -9.23 -2.15 -5.10
C CYS A 165 -10.42 -3.09 -4.96
N VAL A 166 -10.50 -3.79 -3.83
CA VAL A 166 -11.60 -4.71 -3.49
C VAL A 166 -12.05 -4.43 -2.07
N GLU A 167 -13.34 -4.30 -1.87
CA GLU A 167 -13.97 -4.30 -0.54
C GLU A 167 -14.52 -5.69 -0.23
N TYR A 168 -14.12 -6.25 0.92
CA TYR A 168 -14.61 -7.53 1.42
C TYR A 168 -14.96 -7.41 2.91
N MET A 169 -16.22 -7.58 3.24
CA MET A 169 -16.72 -7.45 4.63
C MET A 169 -16.29 -6.14 5.32
N GLY A 170 -16.35 -5.00 4.59
CA GLY A 170 -15.92 -3.71 5.10
C GLY A 170 -14.40 -3.48 5.11
N LEU A 171 -13.61 -4.49 4.84
CA LEU A 171 -12.16 -4.38 4.70
C LEU A 171 -11.82 -4.02 3.25
N ILE A 172 -11.05 -2.96 3.07
CA ILE A 172 -10.60 -2.49 1.76
C ILE A 172 -9.17 -2.97 1.54
N PHE A 173 -8.99 -3.68 0.44
CA PHE A 173 -7.69 -4.18 -0.01
C PHE A 173 -7.30 -3.50 -1.31
N ILE A 174 -6.01 -3.25 -1.48
CA ILE A 174 -5.42 -2.68 -2.70
C ILE A 174 -4.29 -3.55 -3.21
N ASN A 175 -4.07 -3.52 -4.54
CA ASN A 175 -2.94 -4.18 -5.18
C ASN A 175 -2.44 -3.31 -6.33
N CYS A 176 -1.15 -2.96 -6.31
CA CYS A 176 -0.55 -2.10 -7.34
C CYS A 176 -0.27 -2.84 -8.65
N ASP A 177 -0.33 -4.18 -8.67
CA ASP A 177 -0.20 -4.97 -9.88
C ASP A 177 -1.55 -5.03 -10.64
N PRO A 178 -1.63 -4.48 -11.86
CA PRO A 178 -2.85 -4.57 -12.66
C PRO A 178 -3.23 -6.01 -13.02
N GLU A 179 -2.26 -6.92 -13.06
CA GLU A 179 -2.44 -8.34 -13.40
C GLU A 179 -2.66 -9.24 -12.16
N ALA A 180 -2.82 -8.66 -10.98
CA ALA A 180 -3.07 -9.43 -9.76
C ALA A 180 -4.29 -10.35 -9.91
N GLY A 181 -4.22 -11.57 -9.36
CA GLY A 181 -5.35 -12.49 -9.29
C GLY A 181 -6.51 -11.97 -8.43
N ASP A 182 -7.62 -12.66 -8.46
CA ASP A 182 -8.78 -12.29 -7.64
C ASP A 182 -8.49 -12.51 -6.15
N LEU A 183 -8.68 -11.47 -5.36
CA LEU A 183 -8.56 -11.55 -3.90
C LEU A 183 -9.60 -12.51 -3.29
N LEU A 184 -10.82 -12.49 -3.82
CA LEU A 184 -11.94 -13.25 -3.23
C LEU A 184 -11.70 -14.77 -3.29
N GLU A 185 -11.06 -15.25 -4.36
CA GLU A 185 -10.63 -16.66 -4.46
C GLU A 185 -9.64 -17.02 -3.35
N SER A 186 -8.75 -16.10 -2.99
CA SER A 186 -7.75 -16.30 -1.93
C SER A 186 -8.38 -16.28 -0.52
N LEU A 187 -9.53 -15.65 -0.36
CA LEU A 187 -10.22 -15.48 0.92
C LEU A 187 -11.27 -16.56 1.22
N ASP A 188 -11.57 -17.46 0.29
CA ASP A 188 -12.60 -18.48 0.46
C ASP A 188 -12.40 -19.34 1.73
N ASN A 189 -11.15 -19.66 2.06
CA ASN A 189 -10.82 -20.46 3.24
C ASN A 189 -11.06 -19.77 4.58
N ILE A 190 -11.17 -18.43 4.60
CA ILE A 190 -11.34 -17.65 5.83
C ILE A 190 -12.71 -16.99 5.93
N LYS A 191 -13.57 -17.18 4.92
CA LYS A 191 -14.90 -16.58 4.84
C LYS A 191 -15.77 -16.94 6.04
N ASP A 192 -15.87 -18.22 6.38
CA ASP A 192 -16.74 -18.68 7.49
C ASP A 192 -16.21 -18.21 8.86
N PRO A 193 -14.91 -18.34 9.19
CA PRO A 193 -14.39 -17.77 10.43
C PRO A 193 -14.59 -16.27 10.55
N LEU A 194 -14.40 -15.50 9.49
CA LEU A 194 -14.57 -14.04 9.51
C LEU A 194 -16.06 -13.62 9.58
N GLY A 195 -16.95 -14.42 8.98
CA GLY A 195 -18.39 -14.14 8.96
C GLY A 195 -19.01 -14.02 10.36
N ALA A 196 -18.44 -14.71 11.36
CA ALA A 196 -18.90 -14.67 12.74
C ALA A 196 -18.70 -13.31 13.43
N TYR A 197 -17.85 -12.43 12.90
CA TYR A 197 -17.45 -11.18 13.55
C TYR A 197 -18.20 -9.93 13.06
N ASP A 198 -19.12 -10.07 12.09
CA ASP A 198 -19.86 -8.95 11.51
C ASP A 198 -18.98 -7.75 11.10
N LEU A 199 -17.87 -8.05 10.47
CA LEU A 199 -16.85 -7.05 10.11
C LEU A 199 -17.40 -5.92 9.24
N ALA A 200 -18.38 -6.19 8.39
CA ALA A 200 -19.00 -5.19 7.51
C ALA A 200 -19.63 -4.01 8.30
N ASN A 201 -20.12 -4.27 9.50
CA ASN A 201 -20.72 -3.28 10.39
C ASN A 201 -19.76 -2.77 11.47
N ALA A 202 -18.54 -3.29 11.50
CA ALA A 202 -17.51 -2.86 12.44
C ALA A 202 -17.10 -1.40 12.20
N LYS A 203 -16.48 -0.79 13.21
CA LYS A 203 -15.90 0.56 13.13
C LYS A 203 -14.53 0.54 13.76
N VAL A 204 -13.64 1.35 13.20
CA VAL A 204 -12.32 1.58 13.81
C VAL A 204 -12.50 2.44 15.05
N ALA A 205 -12.35 1.84 16.23
CA ALA A 205 -12.49 2.52 17.52
C ALA A 205 -11.21 3.29 17.90
N HIS A 206 -10.06 2.77 17.52
CA HIS A 206 -8.77 3.38 17.84
C HIS A 206 -7.70 2.91 16.85
N ARG A 207 -6.72 3.78 16.58
CA ARG A 207 -5.56 3.49 15.72
C ARG A 207 -4.28 3.90 16.43
N ASN A 208 -3.38 2.94 16.61
CA ASN A 208 -2.02 3.20 17.07
C ASN A 208 -1.05 3.14 15.89
N ARG A 209 -0.11 4.06 15.86
CA ARG A 209 0.99 4.08 14.89
C ARG A 209 2.31 4.05 15.62
N TYR A 210 3.13 3.07 15.33
CA TYR A 210 4.46 2.91 15.89
C TYR A 210 5.51 3.08 14.81
N ARG A 211 6.57 3.84 15.11
CA ARG A 211 7.77 3.89 14.27
C ARG A 211 8.79 2.94 14.86
N ILE A 212 9.22 1.98 14.06
CA ILE A 212 10.17 0.95 14.47
C ILE A 212 11.35 0.98 13.50
N ASN A 213 12.58 1.12 14.03
CA ASN A 213 13.81 1.05 13.23
C ASN A 213 14.19 -0.41 12.99
N ALA A 214 13.37 -1.12 12.23
CA ALA A 214 13.57 -2.51 11.90
C ALA A 214 13.06 -2.82 10.48
N ASN A 215 13.60 -3.86 9.87
CA ASN A 215 13.06 -4.39 8.62
C ASN A 215 11.63 -4.93 8.84
N TRP A 216 10.75 -4.74 7.86
CA TRP A 216 9.36 -5.17 7.92
C TRP A 216 9.19 -6.67 8.23
N LYS A 217 10.13 -7.53 7.73
CA LYS A 217 10.12 -8.97 8.01
C LYS A 217 10.20 -9.28 9.51
N LEU A 218 11.06 -8.55 10.24
CA LEU A 218 11.17 -8.73 11.70
C LEU A 218 9.87 -8.37 12.42
N VAL A 219 9.15 -7.36 11.93
CA VAL A 219 7.85 -6.99 12.50
C VAL A 219 6.81 -8.08 12.24
N VAL A 220 6.77 -8.61 11.02
CA VAL A 220 5.88 -9.72 10.67
C VAL A 220 6.22 -10.99 11.43
N GLU A 221 7.51 -11.36 11.50
CA GLU A 221 7.97 -12.53 12.25
C GLU A 221 7.58 -12.43 13.72
N ASN A 222 7.86 -11.28 14.35
CA ASN A 222 7.46 -11.04 15.74
C ASN A 222 5.94 -11.15 15.94
N TYR A 223 5.14 -10.67 14.99
CA TYR A 223 3.68 -10.77 15.06
C TYR A 223 3.17 -12.19 14.90
N LEU A 224 3.83 -13.01 14.07
CA LEU A 224 3.47 -14.41 13.83
C LEU A 224 3.87 -15.34 14.99
N GLU A 225 4.70 -14.89 15.90
CA GLU A 225 5.05 -15.65 17.10
C GLU A 225 3.86 -15.73 18.06
N CYS A 226 3.23 -16.90 18.15
CA CYS A 226 2.11 -17.15 19.06
C CYS A 226 2.44 -16.91 20.54
N TYR A 227 3.71 -16.81 20.89
CA TYR A 227 4.19 -16.55 22.25
C TYR A 227 3.63 -15.24 22.83
N HIS A 228 3.49 -14.20 22.03
CA HIS A 228 2.91 -12.92 22.46
C HIS A 228 1.42 -13.00 22.74
N LEU A 229 0.71 -13.94 22.14
CA LEU A 229 -0.72 -14.16 22.36
C LEU A 229 -0.97 -15.10 23.54
N SER A 230 -0.02 -15.96 23.85
CA SER A 230 -0.14 -16.99 24.90
C SER A 230 0.07 -16.43 26.30
N LEU A 231 0.93 -15.42 26.48
CA LEU A 231 1.22 -14.84 27.81
C LEU A 231 0.03 -14.10 28.43
N ILE A 232 -0.98 -13.74 27.68
CA ILE A 232 -2.20 -13.08 28.17
C ILE A 232 -3.18 -14.12 28.76
N HIS A 233 -3.04 -15.39 28.42
CA HIS A 233 -3.95 -16.47 28.80
C HIS A 233 -3.37 -17.47 29.80
N ILE A 234 -2.11 -17.27 30.21
CA ILE A 234 -1.47 -18.06 31.25
C ILE A 234 -1.50 -17.28 32.59
#